data_8bde7a0bd14c2b5fa79b0fa1625fe647
#
_entry.id   8bde7a0bd14c2b5fa79b0fa1625fe647
#
_cell.length_a   1.000
_cell.length_b   1.000
_cell.length_c   1.000
_cell.angle_alpha   90.00
_cell.angle_beta   90.00
_cell.angle_gamma   90.00
#
_symmetry.space_group_name_H-M   'P 1'
#
loop_
_entity.id
_entity.type
_entity.pdbx_description
1 polymer ?
#
loop_
_entity_poly.entity_id
_entity_poly.type
_entity_poly.pdbx_seq_one_letter_code
_entity_poly.pdbx_strand_id
1 'polypeptide(L)'
;MGRKEDNIKRATEVMHHLPQIRNLCIAAHIDHGKTTLSDNLIAGAGMMSEDLAGKSRVLDFDEQESARGITINAASASMVHTVDGEDYLINLIDTPGHVDFGGDVTRAMRAVDGCFILACAVEGPMPQTETVVRQALKEKVKPVLFINKVDRLINELQVTPEDMMERFKETITKVNLLIKQFAPEEKKKSWQVSVQDGTVAFGSAYHNWGITVPFMGRTGISFKEIFEYCHNEQQKELSRKAPVHEVLLDMAVSKLPGPVEAQQYRIPNIWQGDLESPIGKAMMECDPKGDLAMMITKIWMDPHAGEVAVGRIYSGTISQGETVWAIGANKAERVQQVSMMVGSDRISVPSVVAGNIAAITGIRSAAAGVTVAKNEDFEPFEPIRHYSDPVVTVAVEPKSMKDLPKFIDALRTLAKSDASLQVTTNQET
;
A
#
# COMPACT_ATOMS: atom_id res chain seq x y z
N MET A 1 23.29 -19.13 3.14
CA MET A 1 22.47 -18.02 2.67
C MET A 1 21.79 -17.38 3.89
N GLY A 2 21.81 -16.05 4.03
CA GLY A 2 21.07 -15.39 5.10
C GLY A 2 19.58 -15.45 4.82
N ARG A 3 18.74 -15.40 5.87
CA ARG A 3 17.26 -15.39 5.75
C ARG A 3 16.75 -14.33 4.74
N LYS A 4 17.43 -13.18 4.68
CA LYS A 4 17.12 -12.09 3.74
C LYS A 4 17.40 -12.46 2.27
N GLU A 5 18.52 -13.10 1.98
CA GLU A 5 18.89 -13.55 0.62
C GLU A 5 17.92 -14.62 0.10
N ASP A 6 17.50 -15.54 0.98
CA ASP A 6 16.50 -16.56 0.66
C ASP A 6 15.14 -15.90 0.32
N ASN A 7 14.70 -14.95 1.11
CA ASN A 7 13.46 -14.21 0.85
C ASN A 7 13.50 -13.41 -0.46
N ILE A 8 14.65 -12.80 -0.81
CA ILE A 8 14.81 -12.10 -2.09
C ILE A 8 14.67 -13.09 -3.26
N LYS A 9 15.30 -14.26 -3.16
CA LYS A 9 15.20 -15.30 -4.17
C LYS A 9 13.76 -15.79 -4.33
N ARG A 10 13.09 -16.13 -3.22
CA ARG A 10 11.67 -16.53 -3.22
C ARG A 10 10.76 -15.45 -3.82
N ALA A 11 10.96 -14.19 -3.47
CA ALA A 11 10.17 -13.06 -4.01
C ALA A 11 10.34 -12.96 -5.53
N THR A 12 11.57 -13.11 -6.05
CA THR A 12 11.82 -13.07 -7.50
C THR A 12 11.27 -14.27 -8.26
N GLU A 13 11.15 -15.41 -7.61
CA GLU A 13 10.51 -16.60 -8.19
C GLU A 13 8.98 -16.44 -8.20
N VAL A 14 8.38 -16.06 -7.07
CA VAL A 14 6.93 -15.96 -6.90
C VAL A 14 6.31 -14.81 -7.73
N MET A 15 7.05 -13.77 -8.05
CA MET A 15 6.51 -12.64 -8.85
C MET A 15 5.98 -13.08 -10.23
N HIS A 16 6.36 -14.25 -10.73
CA HIS A 16 5.87 -14.81 -11.99
C HIS A 16 4.58 -15.63 -11.84
N HIS A 17 4.14 -15.88 -10.61
CA HIS A 17 2.95 -16.68 -10.29
C HIS A 17 1.78 -15.76 -9.89
N LEU A 18 1.03 -15.23 -10.86
CA LEU A 18 -0.03 -14.24 -10.65
C LEU A 18 -1.04 -14.58 -9.55
N PRO A 19 -1.51 -15.84 -9.39
CA PRO A 19 -2.42 -16.20 -8.31
C PRO A 19 -1.84 -16.00 -6.90
N GLN A 20 -0.51 -16.04 -6.79
CA GLN A 20 0.23 -15.91 -5.53
C GLN A 20 0.67 -14.47 -5.22
N ILE A 21 0.20 -13.48 -5.99
CA ILE A 21 0.50 -12.06 -5.74
C ILE A 21 -0.64 -11.41 -4.99
N ARG A 22 -0.30 -10.58 -3.98
CA ARG A 22 -1.23 -9.69 -3.30
C ARG A 22 -0.65 -8.29 -3.24
N ASN A 23 -1.36 -7.32 -3.80
CA ASN A 23 -1.01 -5.91 -3.71
C ASN A 23 -1.95 -5.25 -2.72
N LEU A 24 -1.41 -4.75 -1.64
CA LEU A 24 -2.23 -4.19 -0.56
C LEU A 24 -1.61 -2.92 0.04
N CYS A 25 -2.45 -2.11 0.65
CA CYS A 25 -2.01 -0.98 1.45
C CYS A 25 -2.59 -1.03 2.85
N ILE A 26 -1.99 -0.26 3.75
CA ILE A 26 -2.50 -0.03 5.09
C ILE A 26 -2.98 1.41 5.16
N ALA A 27 -4.24 1.59 5.58
CA ALA A 27 -4.89 2.87 5.66
C ALA A 27 -5.56 3.07 7.01
N ALA A 28 -5.28 4.20 7.65
CA ALA A 28 -5.78 4.51 8.98
C ALA A 28 -5.73 6.00 9.28
N HIS A 29 -6.40 6.39 10.36
CA HIS A 29 -6.18 7.68 11.01
C HIS A 29 -4.75 7.78 11.59
N ILE A 30 -4.30 9.00 11.87
CA ILE A 30 -3.06 9.28 12.59
C ILE A 30 -3.09 8.54 13.93
N ASP A 31 -1.94 8.05 14.39
CA ASP A 31 -1.76 7.34 15.66
C ASP A 31 -2.57 6.04 15.84
N HIS A 32 -3.26 5.54 14.80
CA HIS A 32 -3.92 4.22 14.88
C HIS A 32 -2.94 3.04 14.76
N GLY A 33 -1.64 3.30 14.57
CA GLY A 33 -0.58 2.28 14.61
C GLY A 33 -0.23 1.68 13.25
N LYS A 34 -0.39 2.45 12.14
CA LYS A 34 -0.03 2.02 10.79
C LYS A 34 1.42 1.58 10.67
N THR A 35 2.35 2.50 10.91
CA THR A 35 3.81 2.26 10.77
C THR A 35 4.26 1.12 11.69
N THR A 36 3.76 1.07 12.93
CA THR A 36 4.02 -0.04 13.85
C THR A 36 3.56 -1.38 13.28
N LEU A 37 2.40 -1.40 12.63
CA LEU A 37 1.90 -2.60 11.97
C LEU A 37 2.76 -2.97 10.76
N SER A 38 3.08 -2.01 9.88
CA SER A 38 3.93 -2.23 8.71
C SER A 38 5.28 -2.82 9.11
N ASP A 39 5.94 -2.27 10.13
CA ASP A 39 7.20 -2.79 10.68
C ASP A 39 7.07 -4.24 11.15
N ASN A 40 5.98 -4.57 11.88
CA ASN A 40 5.75 -5.94 12.35
C ASN A 40 5.49 -6.92 11.21
N LEU A 41 4.79 -6.53 10.15
CA LEU A 41 4.57 -7.37 8.98
C LEU A 41 5.90 -7.67 8.26
N ILE A 42 6.73 -6.63 8.05
CA ILE A 42 8.04 -6.75 7.40
C ILE A 42 9.01 -7.59 8.23
N ALA A 43 9.06 -7.36 9.54
CA ALA A 43 9.92 -8.12 10.46
C ALA A 43 9.49 -9.58 10.55
N GLY A 44 8.19 -9.84 10.70
CA GLY A 44 7.64 -11.19 10.77
C GLY A 44 7.88 -12.00 9.49
N ALA A 45 7.83 -11.34 8.32
CA ALA A 45 8.23 -11.94 7.06
C ALA A 45 9.77 -12.16 6.93
N GLY A 46 10.55 -11.81 7.96
CA GLY A 46 12.00 -12.04 8.00
C GLY A 46 12.83 -11.09 7.16
N MET A 47 12.28 -9.92 6.80
CA MET A 47 12.98 -8.90 6.02
C MET A 47 13.80 -7.96 6.89
N MET A 48 13.55 -7.96 8.20
CA MET A 48 14.32 -7.20 9.20
C MET A 48 14.44 -7.99 10.52
N SER A 49 15.29 -7.50 11.43
CA SER A 49 15.41 -8.09 12.77
C SER A 49 14.13 -7.86 13.59
N GLU A 50 13.66 -8.88 14.28
CA GLU A 50 12.48 -8.81 15.16
C GLU A 50 12.68 -7.81 16.32
N ASP A 51 13.90 -7.57 16.77
CA ASP A 51 14.23 -6.60 17.83
C ASP A 51 13.96 -5.15 17.40
N LEU A 52 13.94 -4.88 16.11
CA LEU A 52 13.67 -3.58 15.49
C LEU A 52 12.19 -3.39 15.15
N ALA A 53 11.39 -4.45 15.16
CA ALA A 53 9.97 -4.42 14.82
C ALA A 53 9.20 -3.42 15.70
N GLY A 54 8.42 -2.55 15.06
CA GLY A 54 7.62 -1.52 15.72
C GLY A 54 8.41 -0.38 16.40
N LYS A 55 9.74 -0.37 16.28
CA LYS A 55 10.61 0.66 16.89
C LYS A 55 11.41 1.46 15.87
N SER A 56 11.76 0.84 14.74
CA SER A 56 12.73 1.40 13.79
C SER A 56 12.11 2.24 12.69
N ARG A 57 10.78 2.19 12.52
CA ARG A 57 10.06 2.90 11.44
C ARG A 57 10.79 2.73 10.11
N VAL A 58 11.02 1.48 9.72
CA VAL A 58 11.87 1.10 8.59
C VAL A 58 11.39 1.68 7.26
N LEU A 59 10.11 2.00 7.15
CA LEU A 59 9.52 2.62 5.97
C LEU A 59 9.50 4.16 6.01
N ASP A 60 9.85 4.78 7.13
CA ASP A 60 9.97 6.24 7.24
C ASP A 60 11.40 6.66 6.82
N PHE A 61 11.61 6.83 5.52
CA PHE A 61 12.92 7.14 4.92
C PHE A 61 13.33 8.60 5.04
N ASP A 62 12.41 9.51 5.40
CA ASP A 62 12.66 10.94 5.51
C ASP A 62 13.02 11.31 6.95
N GLU A 63 14.06 12.15 7.12
CA GLU A 63 14.45 12.66 8.43
C GLU A 63 13.32 13.43 9.15
N GLN A 64 12.43 14.07 8.39
CA GLN A 64 11.27 14.78 8.93
C GLN A 64 10.21 13.82 9.45
N GLU A 65 10.02 12.66 8.81
CA GLU A 65 9.13 11.59 9.28
C GLU A 65 9.59 11.06 10.62
N SER A 66 10.88 10.74 10.72
CA SER A 66 11.51 10.26 11.96
C SER A 66 11.44 11.30 13.08
N ALA A 67 11.71 12.59 12.78
CA ALA A 67 11.69 13.67 13.75
C ALA A 67 10.32 14.01 14.30
N ARG A 68 9.27 13.92 13.47
CA ARG A 68 7.87 14.24 13.83
C ARG A 68 7.05 13.04 14.25
N GLY A 69 7.52 11.84 13.97
CA GLY A 69 6.85 10.60 14.30
C GLY A 69 5.62 10.31 13.45
N ILE A 70 5.53 10.88 12.24
CA ILE A 70 4.41 10.70 11.30
C ILE A 70 4.94 10.27 9.93
N THR A 71 4.24 9.36 9.27
CA THR A 71 4.51 8.99 7.87
C THR A 71 3.98 10.10 6.96
N ILE A 72 4.86 10.68 6.15
CA ILE A 72 4.57 11.74 5.18
C ILE A 72 4.42 11.13 3.79
N ASN A 73 5.35 10.24 3.41
CA ASN A 73 5.42 9.63 2.10
C ASN A 73 4.96 8.17 2.12
N ALA A 74 4.17 7.75 1.12
CA ALA A 74 3.87 6.34 0.95
C ALA A 74 5.16 5.56 0.67
N ALA A 75 5.37 4.45 1.36
CA ALA A 75 6.52 3.57 1.17
C ALA A 75 6.07 2.18 0.71
N SER A 76 6.83 1.58 -0.21
CA SER A 76 6.53 0.24 -0.73
C SER A 76 7.53 -0.77 -0.22
N ALA A 77 7.05 -1.93 0.21
CA ALA A 77 7.87 -3.06 0.59
C ALA A 77 7.22 -4.36 0.10
N SER A 78 8.01 -5.23 -0.53
CA SER A 78 7.56 -6.58 -0.90
C SER A 78 8.12 -7.59 0.09
N MET A 79 7.33 -8.60 0.42
CA MET A 79 7.69 -9.68 1.33
C MET A 79 7.07 -10.99 0.87
N VAL A 80 7.66 -12.11 1.29
CA VAL A 80 7.11 -13.45 1.03
C VAL A 80 6.48 -13.98 2.30
N HIS A 81 5.27 -14.51 2.17
CA HIS A 81 4.54 -15.20 3.23
C HIS A 81 4.08 -16.57 2.74
N THR A 82 4.24 -17.60 3.58
CA THR A 82 3.89 -18.97 3.23
C THR A 82 2.58 -19.35 3.89
N VAL A 83 1.60 -19.77 3.10
CA VAL A 83 0.30 -20.29 3.57
C VAL A 83 0.09 -21.67 3.00
N ASP A 84 -0.21 -22.65 3.85
CA ASP A 84 -0.45 -24.04 3.47
C ASP A 84 0.67 -24.67 2.57
N GLY A 85 1.91 -24.22 2.77
CA GLY A 85 3.08 -24.67 2.03
C GLY A 85 3.32 -23.98 0.69
N GLU A 86 2.49 -23.02 0.30
CA GLU A 86 2.65 -22.18 -0.88
C GLU A 86 3.14 -20.78 -0.52
N ASP A 87 4.08 -20.26 -1.30
CA ASP A 87 4.64 -18.94 -1.13
C ASP A 87 3.79 -17.88 -1.84
N TYR A 88 3.50 -16.79 -1.14
CA TYR A 88 2.79 -15.62 -1.67
C TYR A 88 3.68 -14.39 -1.61
N LEU A 89 3.70 -13.64 -2.70
CA LEU A 89 4.34 -12.33 -2.77
C LEU A 89 3.35 -11.25 -2.34
N ILE A 90 3.66 -10.58 -1.24
CA ILE A 90 2.85 -9.49 -0.70
C ILE A 90 3.57 -8.17 -1.01
N ASN A 91 3.01 -7.36 -1.90
CA ASN A 91 3.45 -5.99 -2.17
C ASN A 91 2.64 -5.05 -1.27
N LEU A 92 3.26 -4.57 -0.21
CA LEU A 92 2.66 -3.68 0.77
C LEU A 92 3.02 -2.23 0.47
N ILE A 93 2.04 -1.33 0.51
CA ILE A 93 2.25 0.12 0.50
C ILE A 93 1.76 0.68 1.84
N ASP A 94 2.68 1.23 2.64
CA ASP A 94 2.33 2.03 3.80
C ASP A 94 1.93 3.43 3.36
N THR A 95 0.76 3.92 3.81
CA THR A 95 0.23 5.22 3.37
C THR A 95 0.28 6.24 4.51
N PRO A 96 0.46 7.54 4.21
CA PRO A 96 0.34 8.56 5.25
C PRO A 96 -1.05 8.57 5.87
N GLY A 97 -1.15 9.02 7.13
CA GLY A 97 -2.42 9.08 7.87
C GLY A 97 -3.04 10.47 7.93
N HIS A 98 -2.30 11.51 7.52
CA HIS A 98 -2.75 12.90 7.61
C HIS A 98 -3.57 13.30 6.37
N VAL A 99 -4.60 14.12 6.57
CA VAL A 99 -5.46 14.62 5.48
C VAL A 99 -4.69 15.41 4.43
N ASP A 100 -3.64 16.11 4.82
CA ASP A 100 -2.80 16.91 3.94
C ASP A 100 -2.03 16.05 2.92
N PHE A 101 -1.82 14.77 3.23
CA PHE A 101 -1.15 13.81 2.35
C PHE A 101 -2.14 12.90 1.59
N GLY A 102 -3.40 13.32 1.47
CA GLY A 102 -4.45 12.57 0.77
C GLY A 102 -4.13 12.23 -0.68
N GLY A 103 -3.26 13.00 -1.33
CA GLY A 103 -2.75 12.72 -2.67
C GLY A 103 -1.96 11.42 -2.74
N ASP A 104 -1.07 11.17 -1.78
CA ASP A 104 -0.28 9.94 -1.70
C ASP A 104 -1.14 8.72 -1.39
N VAL A 105 -2.16 8.89 -0.54
CA VAL A 105 -3.13 7.83 -0.25
C VAL A 105 -3.88 7.41 -1.52
N THR A 106 -4.37 8.36 -2.31
CA THR A 106 -5.09 8.06 -3.55
C THR A 106 -4.19 7.37 -4.58
N ARG A 107 -2.94 7.81 -4.69
CA ARG A 107 -1.93 7.18 -5.57
C ARG A 107 -1.63 5.74 -5.13
N ALA A 108 -1.46 5.49 -3.84
CA ALA A 108 -1.28 4.17 -3.30
C ALA A 108 -2.48 3.25 -3.60
N MET A 109 -3.71 3.76 -3.42
CA MET A 109 -4.94 3.02 -3.75
C MET A 109 -5.03 2.64 -5.23
N ARG A 110 -4.47 3.45 -6.15
CA ARG A 110 -4.40 3.12 -7.57
C ARG A 110 -3.49 1.93 -7.85
N ALA A 111 -2.44 1.72 -7.06
CA ALA A 111 -1.48 0.64 -7.26
C ALA A 111 -1.91 -0.72 -6.67
N VAL A 112 -2.81 -0.73 -5.67
CA VAL A 112 -3.14 -1.93 -4.88
C VAL A 112 -4.51 -2.50 -5.19
N ASP A 113 -4.73 -3.76 -4.82
CA ASP A 113 -5.96 -4.51 -5.06
C ASP A 113 -6.78 -4.70 -3.78
N GLY A 114 -6.13 -4.61 -2.61
CA GLY A 114 -6.74 -4.72 -1.29
C GLY A 114 -6.22 -3.70 -0.30
N CYS A 115 -6.95 -3.47 0.79
CA CYS A 115 -6.59 -2.51 1.81
C CYS A 115 -6.91 -3.02 3.21
N PHE A 116 -5.93 -2.95 4.12
CA PHE A 116 -6.16 -3.04 5.55
C PHE A 116 -6.65 -1.70 6.06
N ILE A 117 -7.90 -1.64 6.48
CA ILE A 117 -8.44 -0.51 7.22
C ILE A 117 -8.14 -0.72 8.70
N LEU A 118 -7.37 0.18 9.31
CA LEU A 118 -7.11 0.15 10.75
C LEU A 118 -8.08 1.09 11.47
N ALA A 119 -8.71 0.56 12.50
CA ALA A 119 -9.50 1.32 13.46
C ALA A 119 -8.94 1.11 14.87
N CYS A 120 -8.84 2.19 15.67
CA CYS A 120 -8.49 2.09 17.07
C CYS A 120 -9.66 1.50 17.87
N ALA A 121 -9.40 0.50 18.69
CA ALA A 121 -10.43 -0.12 19.53
C ALA A 121 -11.03 0.87 20.54
N VAL A 122 -10.23 1.87 20.97
CA VAL A 122 -10.65 2.87 21.95
C VAL A 122 -11.49 3.97 21.29
N GLU A 123 -11.03 4.52 20.15
CA GLU A 123 -11.61 5.69 19.50
C GLU A 123 -12.63 5.33 18.41
N GLY A 124 -12.52 4.10 17.88
CA GLY A 124 -13.32 3.65 16.75
C GLY A 124 -12.88 4.30 15.41
N PRO A 125 -13.71 4.20 14.36
CA PRO A 125 -13.45 4.86 13.10
C PRO A 125 -13.59 6.37 13.25
N MET A 126 -12.56 7.10 12.86
CA MET A 126 -12.49 8.57 12.87
C MET A 126 -12.85 9.15 11.49
N PRO A 127 -13.15 10.44 11.34
CA PRO A 127 -13.50 11.06 10.05
C PRO A 127 -12.46 10.82 8.95
N GLN A 128 -11.18 10.78 9.29
CA GLN A 128 -10.12 10.48 8.34
C GLN A 128 -10.18 9.01 7.88
N THR A 129 -10.53 8.07 8.77
CA THR A 129 -10.78 6.67 8.40
C THR A 129 -11.90 6.58 7.37
N GLU A 130 -12.98 7.34 7.54
CA GLU A 130 -14.08 7.40 6.57
C GLU A 130 -13.62 7.90 5.21
N THR A 131 -12.81 8.97 5.20
CA THR A 131 -12.26 9.54 3.95
C THR A 131 -11.40 8.51 3.21
N VAL A 132 -10.52 7.80 3.92
CA VAL A 132 -9.64 6.78 3.33
C VAL A 132 -10.43 5.57 2.82
N VAL A 133 -11.42 5.10 3.58
CA VAL A 133 -12.33 4.02 3.12
C VAL A 133 -13.06 4.42 1.85
N ARG A 134 -13.56 5.66 1.79
CA ARG A 134 -14.23 6.20 0.59
C ARG A 134 -13.29 6.23 -0.61
N GLN A 135 -12.04 6.66 -0.42
CA GLN A 135 -11.02 6.66 -1.48
C GLN A 135 -10.73 5.23 -1.98
N ALA A 136 -10.51 4.27 -1.06
CA ALA A 136 -10.29 2.87 -1.41
C ALA A 136 -11.47 2.30 -2.23
N LEU A 137 -12.70 2.52 -1.80
CA LEU A 137 -13.89 2.01 -2.48
C LEU A 137 -14.11 2.66 -3.86
N LYS A 138 -13.78 3.94 -4.03
CA LYS A 138 -13.83 4.62 -5.34
C LYS A 138 -12.81 4.07 -6.32
N GLU A 139 -11.61 3.72 -5.86
CA GLU A 139 -10.58 3.03 -6.65
C GLU A 139 -10.84 1.52 -6.78
N LYS A 140 -11.98 1.05 -6.31
CA LYS A 140 -12.40 -0.36 -6.30
C LYS A 140 -11.36 -1.28 -5.63
N VAL A 141 -10.80 -0.82 -4.52
CA VAL A 141 -9.90 -1.59 -3.65
C VAL A 141 -10.73 -2.30 -2.58
N LYS A 142 -10.57 -3.62 -2.46
CA LYS A 142 -11.34 -4.42 -1.49
C LYS A 142 -10.81 -4.20 -0.06
N PRO A 143 -11.66 -3.78 0.90
CA PRO A 143 -11.26 -3.56 2.27
C PRO A 143 -11.30 -4.86 3.12
N VAL A 144 -10.41 -4.96 4.09
CA VAL A 144 -10.50 -5.80 5.29
C VAL A 144 -10.21 -4.94 6.51
N LEU A 145 -10.70 -5.32 7.68
CA LEU A 145 -10.65 -4.49 8.89
C LEU A 145 -9.70 -5.09 9.93
N PHE A 146 -8.80 -4.28 10.47
CA PHE A 146 -8.03 -4.59 11.67
C PHE A 146 -8.36 -3.61 12.80
N ILE A 147 -8.96 -4.11 13.88
CA ILE A 147 -9.25 -3.34 15.10
C ILE A 147 -8.02 -3.44 16.00
N ASN A 148 -7.23 -2.37 16.02
CA ASN A 148 -5.95 -2.27 16.72
C ASN A 148 -6.10 -1.67 18.12
N LYS A 149 -5.06 -1.82 18.95
CA LYS A 149 -4.99 -1.30 20.32
C LYS A 149 -6.04 -1.92 21.28
N VAL A 150 -6.38 -3.18 21.07
CA VAL A 150 -7.32 -3.92 21.93
C VAL A 150 -6.77 -4.04 23.35
N ASP A 151 -5.45 -4.15 23.51
CA ASP A 151 -4.75 -4.12 24.79
C ASP A 151 -5.12 -2.90 25.65
N ARG A 152 -5.33 -1.73 25.03
CA ARG A 152 -5.70 -0.51 25.76
C ARG A 152 -7.13 -0.54 26.30
N LEU A 153 -8.07 -1.20 25.62
CA LEU A 153 -9.41 -1.41 26.14
C LEU A 153 -9.38 -2.24 27.44
N ILE A 154 -8.52 -3.25 27.48
CA ILE A 154 -8.43 -4.18 28.60
C ILE A 154 -7.64 -3.55 29.76
N ASN A 155 -6.46 -3.02 29.49
CA ASN A 155 -5.51 -2.59 30.52
C ASN A 155 -5.73 -1.15 30.98
N GLU A 156 -6.02 -0.22 30.06
CA GLU A 156 -6.16 1.22 30.40
C GLU A 156 -7.62 1.56 30.74
N LEU A 157 -8.57 1.15 29.93
CA LEU A 157 -10.00 1.48 30.13
C LEU A 157 -10.73 0.46 30.98
N GLN A 158 -10.15 -0.72 31.21
CA GLN A 158 -10.70 -1.79 32.05
C GLN A 158 -12.18 -2.10 31.73
N VAL A 159 -12.51 -2.10 30.43
CA VAL A 159 -13.88 -2.37 29.96
C VAL A 159 -14.25 -3.84 30.19
N THR A 160 -15.54 -4.09 30.40
CA THR A 160 -16.03 -5.47 30.46
C THR A 160 -15.94 -6.17 29.09
N PRO A 161 -15.89 -7.50 29.02
CA PRO A 161 -15.93 -8.23 27.74
C PRO A 161 -17.19 -7.87 26.92
N GLU A 162 -18.33 -7.65 27.57
CA GLU A 162 -19.59 -7.26 26.93
C GLU A 162 -19.48 -5.88 26.27
N ASP A 163 -19.00 -4.87 26.98
CA ASP A 163 -18.79 -3.51 26.46
C ASP A 163 -17.76 -3.51 25.32
N MET A 164 -16.72 -4.33 25.41
CA MET A 164 -15.72 -4.47 24.36
C MET A 164 -16.34 -5.05 23.09
N MET A 165 -17.18 -6.08 23.20
CA MET A 165 -17.90 -6.68 22.07
C MET A 165 -18.86 -5.67 21.42
N GLU A 166 -19.53 -4.82 22.19
CA GLU A 166 -20.40 -3.78 21.66
C GLU A 166 -19.62 -2.72 20.85
N ARG A 167 -18.48 -2.25 21.37
CA ARG A 167 -17.58 -1.33 20.64
C ARG A 167 -17.07 -1.93 19.33
N PHE A 168 -16.71 -3.21 19.32
CA PHE A 168 -16.31 -3.89 18.09
C PHE A 168 -17.45 -3.94 17.08
N LYS A 169 -18.65 -4.27 17.53
CA LYS A 169 -19.85 -4.31 16.69
C LYS A 169 -20.18 -2.92 16.10
N GLU A 170 -20.06 -1.86 16.89
CA GLU A 170 -20.25 -0.50 16.40
C GLU A 170 -19.22 -0.13 15.33
N THR A 171 -17.94 -0.44 15.57
CA THR A 171 -16.86 -0.19 14.61
C THR A 171 -17.10 -0.92 13.29
N ILE A 172 -17.42 -2.21 13.34
CA ILE A 172 -17.74 -3.03 12.16
C ILE A 172 -18.97 -2.48 11.43
N THR A 173 -20.00 -2.08 12.17
CA THR A 173 -21.23 -1.51 11.61
C THR A 173 -20.95 -0.21 10.86
N LYS A 174 -20.16 0.71 11.43
CA LYS A 174 -19.77 1.96 10.77
C LYS A 174 -19.01 1.72 9.48
N VAL A 175 -18.01 0.82 9.49
CA VAL A 175 -17.25 0.46 8.28
C VAL A 175 -18.16 -0.15 7.22
N ASN A 176 -19.07 -1.05 7.60
CA ASN A 176 -20.02 -1.67 6.69
C ASN A 176 -21.04 -0.68 6.10
N LEU A 177 -21.41 0.37 6.83
CA LEU A 177 -22.24 1.46 6.30
C LEU A 177 -21.51 2.21 5.17
N LEU A 178 -20.21 2.50 5.33
CA LEU A 178 -19.40 3.12 4.29
C LEU A 178 -19.28 2.20 3.07
N ILE A 179 -19.06 0.90 3.28
CA ILE A 179 -19.01 -0.08 2.19
C ILE A 179 -20.34 -0.13 1.42
N LYS A 180 -21.47 -0.16 2.13
CA LYS A 180 -22.80 -0.12 1.50
C LYS A 180 -23.03 1.15 0.68
N GLN A 181 -22.46 2.27 1.12
CA GLN A 181 -22.66 3.56 0.48
C GLN A 181 -21.77 3.75 -0.76
N PHE A 182 -20.50 3.34 -0.69
CA PHE A 182 -19.48 3.71 -1.67
C PHE A 182 -18.92 2.56 -2.51
N ALA A 183 -19.09 1.30 -2.12
CA ALA A 183 -18.63 0.16 -2.92
C ALA A 183 -19.42 0.03 -4.24
N PRO A 184 -18.81 -0.57 -5.29
CA PRO A 184 -19.52 -0.92 -6.52
C PRO A 184 -20.77 -1.73 -6.20
N GLU A 185 -21.87 -1.48 -6.93
CA GLU A 185 -23.20 -2.08 -6.63
C GLU A 185 -23.13 -3.60 -6.50
N GLU A 186 -22.43 -4.25 -7.45
CA GLU A 186 -22.22 -5.70 -7.50
C GLU A 186 -21.35 -6.24 -6.35
N LYS A 187 -20.57 -5.37 -5.68
CA LYS A 187 -19.65 -5.74 -4.61
C LYS A 187 -20.13 -5.33 -3.21
N LYS A 188 -21.17 -4.50 -3.10
CA LYS A 188 -21.66 -3.97 -1.81
C LYS A 188 -21.93 -5.04 -0.76
N LYS A 189 -22.42 -6.20 -1.16
CA LYS A 189 -22.70 -7.31 -0.24
C LYS A 189 -21.44 -8.13 0.06
N SER A 190 -20.67 -8.47 -0.96
CA SER A 190 -19.51 -9.35 -0.83
C SER A 190 -18.28 -8.69 -0.20
N TRP A 191 -18.23 -7.34 -0.17
CA TRP A 191 -17.14 -6.59 0.43
C TRP A 191 -17.40 -6.15 1.87
N GLN A 192 -18.61 -6.41 2.41
CA GLN A 192 -18.85 -6.15 3.83
C GLN A 192 -17.91 -7.00 4.69
N VAL A 193 -17.37 -6.37 5.72
CA VAL A 193 -16.47 -7.06 6.64
C VAL A 193 -17.27 -7.79 7.72
N SER A 194 -16.86 -9.00 8.05
CA SER A 194 -17.52 -9.89 9.00
C SER A 194 -16.49 -10.66 9.83
N VAL A 195 -16.77 -10.81 11.10
CA VAL A 195 -15.94 -11.60 12.02
C VAL A 195 -15.96 -13.08 11.62
N GLN A 196 -17.16 -13.60 11.27
CA GLN A 196 -17.34 -14.99 10.87
C GLN A 196 -16.60 -15.33 9.57
N ASP A 197 -16.61 -14.41 8.59
CA ASP A 197 -15.93 -14.61 7.32
C ASP A 197 -14.40 -14.42 7.42
N GLY A 198 -13.90 -13.99 8.59
CA GLY A 198 -12.48 -13.76 8.82
C GLY A 198 -11.94 -12.54 8.07
N THR A 199 -12.79 -11.56 7.73
CA THR A 199 -12.41 -10.28 7.13
C THR A 199 -12.24 -9.17 8.18
N VAL A 200 -12.41 -9.51 9.46
CA VAL A 200 -12.12 -8.67 10.63
C VAL A 200 -11.10 -9.37 11.50
N ALA A 201 -10.02 -8.67 11.82
CA ALA A 201 -9.03 -9.07 12.79
C ALA A 201 -9.02 -8.11 14.00
N PHE A 202 -8.61 -8.61 15.14
CA PHE A 202 -8.46 -7.86 16.40
C PHE A 202 -7.03 -8.04 16.91
N GLY A 203 -6.46 -7.01 17.56
CA GLY A 203 -5.14 -7.20 18.12
C GLY A 203 -4.47 -5.94 18.64
N SER A 204 -3.18 -6.07 18.87
CA SER A 204 -2.27 -4.98 19.22
C SER A 204 -1.03 -5.04 18.37
N ALA A 205 -0.86 -4.07 17.48
CA ALA A 205 0.36 -3.93 16.71
C ALA A 205 1.56 -3.64 17.61
N TYR A 206 1.37 -2.87 18.69
CA TYR A 206 2.43 -2.56 19.65
C TYR A 206 2.96 -3.81 20.36
N HIS A 207 2.08 -4.71 20.76
CA HIS A 207 2.43 -5.96 21.42
C HIS A 207 2.58 -7.15 20.46
N ASN A 208 2.53 -6.90 19.15
CA ASN A 208 2.75 -7.87 18.07
C ASN A 208 1.87 -9.12 18.16
N TRP A 209 0.56 -8.95 18.45
CA TRP A 209 -0.39 -10.07 18.43
C TRP A 209 -1.68 -9.70 17.69
N GLY A 210 -2.30 -10.69 17.07
CA GLY A 210 -3.56 -10.54 16.36
C GLY A 210 -4.39 -11.83 16.38
N ILE A 211 -5.66 -11.70 16.05
CA ILE A 211 -6.59 -12.83 16.00
C ILE A 211 -7.69 -12.60 14.97
N THR A 212 -8.06 -13.67 14.28
CA THR A 212 -9.29 -13.79 13.47
C THR A 212 -10.02 -15.06 13.86
N VAL A 213 -11.32 -15.17 13.55
CA VAL A 213 -12.08 -16.40 13.83
C VAL A 213 -11.48 -17.63 13.13
N PRO A 214 -11.07 -17.58 11.85
CA PRO A 214 -10.37 -18.72 11.24
C PRO A 214 -9.07 -19.10 11.95
N PHE A 215 -8.29 -18.12 12.41
CA PHE A 215 -7.06 -18.38 13.16
C PHE A 215 -7.34 -19.02 14.53
N MET A 216 -8.39 -18.55 15.24
CA MET A 216 -8.86 -19.17 16.48
C MET A 216 -9.24 -20.66 16.28
N GLY A 217 -9.99 -20.94 15.20
CA GLY A 217 -10.39 -22.31 14.86
C GLY A 217 -9.20 -23.24 14.59
N ARG A 218 -8.12 -22.70 14.00
CA ARG A 218 -6.90 -23.46 13.67
C ARG A 218 -5.97 -23.68 14.88
N THR A 219 -5.83 -22.66 15.73
CA THR A 219 -4.89 -22.69 16.87
C THR A 219 -5.51 -23.09 18.20
N GLY A 220 -6.84 -23.05 18.30
CA GLY A 220 -7.57 -23.31 19.54
C GLY A 220 -7.54 -22.17 20.56
N ILE A 221 -6.92 -21.02 20.23
CA ILE A 221 -6.89 -19.85 21.13
C ILE A 221 -8.29 -19.25 21.22
N SER A 222 -8.79 -19.07 22.44
CA SER A 222 -10.10 -18.45 22.70
C SER A 222 -9.96 -16.95 22.99
N PHE A 223 -11.06 -16.21 22.77
CA PHE A 223 -11.12 -14.80 23.12
C PHE A 223 -10.95 -14.55 24.63
N LYS A 224 -11.42 -15.49 25.46
CA LYS A 224 -11.24 -15.46 26.92
C LYS A 224 -9.75 -15.53 27.30
N GLU A 225 -8.99 -16.43 26.67
CA GLU A 225 -7.56 -16.53 26.92
C GLU A 225 -6.81 -15.26 26.54
N ILE A 226 -7.20 -14.59 25.44
CA ILE A 226 -6.61 -13.30 25.03
C ILE A 226 -6.83 -12.26 26.11
N PHE A 227 -8.07 -12.17 26.64
CA PHE A 227 -8.39 -11.25 27.73
C PHE A 227 -7.52 -11.53 28.95
N GLU A 228 -7.37 -12.82 29.34
CA GLU A 228 -6.53 -13.25 30.46
C GLU A 228 -5.04 -12.90 30.22
N TYR A 229 -4.50 -13.15 29.04
CA TYR A 229 -3.12 -12.78 28.69
C TYR A 229 -2.87 -11.28 28.76
N CYS A 230 -3.81 -10.47 28.27
CA CYS A 230 -3.70 -9.02 28.36
C CYS A 230 -3.80 -8.51 29.80
N HIS A 231 -4.77 -9.03 30.58
CA HIS A 231 -4.99 -8.63 31.97
C HIS A 231 -3.81 -9.00 32.87
N ASN A 232 -3.16 -10.14 32.63
CA ASN A 232 -2.01 -10.63 33.39
C ASN A 232 -0.66 -10.11 32.87
N GLU A 233 -0.64 -9.11 31.95
CA GLU A 233 0.56 -8.55 31.31
C GLU A 233 1.42 -9.58 30.56
N GLN A 234 0.83 -10.70 30.15
CA GLN A 234 1.50 -11.80 29.43
C GLN A 234 1.39 -11.69 27.91
N GLN A 235 1.29 -10.47 27.36
CA GLN A 235 1.13 -10.22 25.92
C GLN A 235 2.31 -10.73 25.09
N LYS A 236 3.51 -10.85 25.68
CA LYS A 236 4.68 -11.43 25.03
C LYS A 236 4.52 -12.92 24.72
N GLU A 237 3.78 -13.66 25.55
CA GLU A 237 3.43 -15.06 25.28
C GLU A 237 2.35 -15.15 24.20
N LEU A 238 1.37 -14.26 24.26
CA LEU A 238 0.32 -14.16 23.25
C LEU A 238 0.92 -13.85 21.87
N SER A 239 1.91 -12.94 21.75
CA SER A 239 2.58 -12.64 20.49
C SER A 239 3.34 -13.83 19.88
N ARG A 240 3.79 -14.78 20.69
CA ARG A 240 4.39 -16.03 20.20
C ARG A 240 3.37 -17.04 19.71
N LYS A 241 2.16 -17.04 20.30
CA LYS A 241 1.07 -17.96 19.93
C LYS A 241 0.24 -17.46 18.77
N ALA A 242 0.09 -16.14 18.65
CA ALA A 242 -0.73 -15.48 17.65
C ALA A 242 -0.03 -14.21 17.14
N PRO A 243 1.13 -14.33 16.46
CA PRO A 243 1.87 -13.18 15.96
C PRO A 243 1.05 -12.44 14.92
N VAL A 244 0.99 -11.09 15.02
CA VAL A 244 0.13 -10.25 14.18
C VAL A 244 0.41 -10.42 12.69
N HIS A 245 1.67 -10.65 12.33
CA HIS A 245 2.04 -10.84 10.92
C HIS A 245 1.45 -12.11 10.32
N GLU A 246 1.48 -13.26 11.02
CA GLU A 246 0.86 -14.49 10.54
C GLU A 246 -0.65 -14.32 10.34
N VAL A 247 -1.33 -13.74 11.34
CA VAL A 247 -2.78 -13.55 11.32
C VAL A 247 -3.20 -12.64 10.15
N LEU A 248 -2.51 -11.51 9.96
CA LEU A 248 -2.91 -10.53 8.95
C LEU A 248 -2.44 -10.93 7.54
N LEU A 249 -1.27 -11.54 7.39
CA LEU A 249 -0.83 -12.00 6.07
C LEU A 249 -1.66 -13.21 5.61
N ASP A 250 -2.04 -14.13 6.51
CA ASP A 250 -3.02 -15.20 6.22
C ASP A 250 -4.37 -14.62 5.78
N MET A 251 -4.84 -13.57 6.48
CA MET A 251 -6.06 -12.86 6.09
C MET A 251 -5.91 -12.19 4.72
N ALA A 252 -4.78 -11.55 4.43
CA ALA A 252 -4.52 -10.94 3.12
C ALA A 252 -4.56 -11.98 1.99
N VAL A 253 -3.87 -13.10 2.16
CA VAL A 253 -3.83 -14.18 1.17
C VAL A 253 -5.21 -14.76 0.91
N SER A 254 -5.98 -15.03 1.98
CA SER A 254 -7.27 -15.73 1.88
C SER A 254 -8.46 -14.83 1.53
N LYS A 255 -8.41 -13.52 1.82
CA LYS A 255 -9.57 -12.63 1.74
C LYS A 255 -9.43 -11.50 0.72
N LEU A 256 -8.19 -11.11 0.37
CA LEU A 256 -7.96 -10.08 -0.64
C LEU A 256 -7.77 -10.71 -2.03
N PRO A 257 -8.20 -10.01 -3.09
CA PRO A 257 -8.07 -10.52 -4.44
C PRO A 257 -6.61 -10.52 -4.92
N GLY A 258 -6.28 -11.44 -5.80
CA GLY A 258 -5.07 -11.35 -6.62
C GLY A 258 -5.26 -10.36 -7.79
N PRO A 259 -4.17 -10.03 -8.50
CA PRO A 259 -4.20 -9.06 -9.59
C PRO A 259 -5.18 -9.43 -10.71
N VAL A 260 -5.24 -10.70 -11.10
CA VAL A 260 -6.13 -11.18 -12.17
C VAL A 260 -7.59 -10.95 -11.82
N GLU A 261 -8.01 -11.27 -10.59
CA GLU A 261 -9.39 -11.02 -10.14
C GLU A 261 -9.68 -9.51 -10.06
N ALA A 262 -8.77 -8.74 -9.48
CA ALA A 262 -8.96 -7.33 -9.25
C ALA A 262 -9.06 -6.53 -10.55
N GLN A 263 -8.25 -6.84 -11.54
CA GLN A 263 -8.21 -6.12 -12.81
C GLN A 263 -9.50 -6.27 -13.62
N GLN A 264 -10.26 -7.35 -13.45
CA GLN A 264 -11.57 -7.55 -14.09
C GLN A 264 -12.57 -6.42 -13.80
N TYR A 265 -12.55 -5.85 -12.62
CA TYR A 265 -13.46 -4.76 -12.23
C TYR A 265 -12.77 -3.41 -12.06
N ARG A 266 -11.43 -3.38 -11.97
CA ARG A 266 -10.66 -2.15 -11.82
C ARG A 266 -10.33 -1.51 -13.15
N ILE A 267 -9.88 -2.26 -14.16
CA ILE A 267 -9.51 -1.74 -15.47
C ILE A 267 -10.65 -0.94 -16.11
N PRO A 268 -11.92 -1.42 -16.15
CA PRO A 268 -13.03 -0.62 -16.68
C PRO A 268 -13.29 0.69 -15.91
N ASN A 269 -12.74 0.84 -14.70
CA ASN A 269 -12.90 2.04 -13.89
C ASN A 269 -11.78 3.06 -14.10
N ILE A 270 -10.59 2.62 -14.49
CA ILE A 270 -9.39 3.44 -14.56
C ILE A 270 -8.87 3.65 -15.98
N TRP A 271 -9.47 3.01 -16.97
CA TRP A 271 -9.08 3.09 -18.36
C TRP A 271 -10.31 3.18 -19.28
N GLN A 272 -10.30 4.15 -20.22
CA GLN A 272 -11.43 4.46 -21.09
C GLN A 272 -11.27 3.89 -22.51
N GLY A 273 -10.14 3.23 -22.80
CA GLY A 273 -9.92 2.61 -24.09
C GLY A 273 -10.83 1.40 -24.34
N ASP A 274 -10.73 0.82 -25.52
CA ASP A 274 -11.52 -0.33 -25.93
C ASP A 274 -11.09 -1.61 -25.19
N LEU A 275 -11.93 -2.10 -24.26
CA LEU A 275 -11.69 -3.31 -23.47
C LEU A 275 -11.64 -4.57 -24.33
N GLU A 276 -12.26 -4.58 -25.52
CA GLU A 276 -12.23 -5.72 -26.45
C GLU A 276 -10.95 -5.72 -27.31
N SER A 277 -10.18 -4.65 -27.31
CA SER A 277 -8.88 -4.59 -27.99
C SER A 277 -7.89 -5.59 -27.41
N PRO A 278 -6.83 -5.97 -28.14
CA PRO A 278 -5.81 -6.88 -27.61
C PRO A 278 -5.19 -6.40 -26.29
N ILE A 279 -4.92 -5.08 -26.17
CA ILE A 279 -4.35 -4.50 -24.94
C ILE A 279 -5.40 -4.44 -23.82
N GLY A 280 -6.66 -4.14 -24.12
CA GLY A 280 -7.77 -4.16 -23.15
C GLY A 280 -7.92 -5.55 -22.52
N LYS A 281 -7.96 -6.60 -23.34
CA LYS A 281 -7.99 -7.99 -22.88
C LYS A 281 -6.77 -8.38 -22.06
N ALA A 282 -5.58 -8.01 -22.54
CA ALA A 282 -4.32 -8.28 -21.80
C ALA A 282 -4.31 -7.62 -20.42
N MET A 283 -4.83 -6.39 -20.28
CA MET A 283 -4.97 -5.73 -18.98
C MET A 283 -6.04 -6.40 -18.11
N MET A 284 -7.19 -6.79 -18.68
CA MET A 284 -8.24 -7.50 -17.94
C MET A 284 -7.76 -8.85 -17.39
N GLU A 285 -6.95 -9.56 -18.14
CA GLU A 285 -6.40 -10.89 -17.80
C GLU A 285 -5.09 -10.80 -17.02
N CYS A 286 -4.54 -9.58 -16.85
CA CYS A 286 -3.21 -9.38 -16.26
C CYS A 286 -2.11 -10.16 -17.01
N ASP A 287 -2.17 -10.18 -18.35
CA ASP A 287 -1.30 -11.02 -19.18
C ASP A 287 0.16 -10.51 -19.19
N PRO A 288 1.14 -11.31 -18.69
CA PRO A 288 2.55 -10.94 -18.74
C PRO A 288 3.16 -10.87 -20.13
N LYS A 289 2.50 -11.46 -21.14
CA LYS A 289 2.95 -11.49 -22.54
C LYS A 289 2.29 -10.43 -23.40
N GLY A 290 1.28 -9.74 -22.86
CA GLY A 290 0.64 -8.62 -23.56
C GLY A 290 1.58 -7.44 -23.74
N ASP A 291 1.12 -6.41 -24.45
CA ASP A 291 1.85 -5.15 -24.51
C ASP A 291 1.93 -4.48 -23.13
N LEU A 292 3.04 -3.79 -22.89
CA LEU A 292 3.27 -3.13 -21.61
C LEU A 292 2.25 -2.00 -21.39
N ALA A 293 1.57 -2.06 -20.24
CA ALA A 293 0.77 -0.98 -19.68
C ALA A 293 1.08 -0.84 -18.18
N MET A 294 1.71 0.26 -17.81
CA MET A 294 2.13 0.55 -16.44
C MET A 294 1.67 1.97 -16.06
N MET A 295 1.24 2.17 -14.83
CA MET A 295 0.94 3.48 -14.28
C MET A 295 1.92 3.83 -13.17
N ILE A 296 2.57 4.99 -13.30
CA ILE A 296 3.46 5.52 -12.25
C ILE A 296 2.61 6.09 -11.12
N THR A 297 2.84 5.62 -9.92
CA THR A 297 2.12 6.07 -8.73
C THR A 297 2.97 6.91 -7.78
N LYS A 298 4.28 6.74 -7.84
CA LYS A 298 5.24 7.50 -7.01
C LYS A 298 6.55 7.76 -7.74
N ILE A 299 7.17 8.90 -7.43
CA ILE A 299 8.55 9.21 -7.83
C ILE A 299 9.30 9.64 -6.57
N TRP A 300 10.52 9.18 -6.42
CA TRP A 300 11.45 9.71 -5.42
C TRP A 300 12.85 9.90 -5.99
N MET A 301 13.67 10.68 -5.29
CA MET A 301 15.06 10.90 -5.64
C MET A 301 15.96 9.95 -4.86
N ASP A 302 16.66 9.08 -5.59
CA ASP A 302 17.70 8.23 -5.03
C ASP A 302 19.05 8.95 -5.20
N PRO A 303 19.89 9.07 -4.15
CA PRO A 303 21.18 9.77 -4.23
C PRO A 303 22.12 9.22 -5.31
N HIS A 304 21.99 7.94 -5.67
CA HIS A 304 22.88 7.25 -6.61
C HIS A 304 22.24 6.99 -7.98
N ALA A 305 20.95 6.72 -8.00
CA ALA A 305 20.24 6.36 -9.23
C ALA A 305 19.44 7.52 -9.86
N GLY A 306 19.33 8.66 -9.16
CA GLY A 306 18.53 9.79 -9.62
C GLY A 306 17.03 9.55 -9.42
N GLU A 307 16.22 9.98 -10.41
CA GLU A 307 14.76 9.79 -10.36
C GLU A 307 14.40 8.29 -10.46
N VAL A 308 13.70 7.77 -9.45
CA VAL A 308 13.14 6.41 -9.42
C VAL A 308 11.63 6.52 -9.48
N ALA A 309 11.04 5.98 -10.52
CA ALA A 309 9.60 5.92 -10.71
C ALA A 309 9.06 4.56 -10.29
N VAL A 310 8.06 4.55 -9.40
CA VAL A 310 7.38 3.32 -8.94
C VAL A 310 5.98 3.29 -9.51
N GLY A 311 5.56 2.14 -9.99
CA GLY A 311 4.24 1.99 -10.56
C GLY A 311 3.75 0.56 -10.63
N ARG A 312 2.46 0.42 -10.89
CA ARG A 312 1.78 -0.84 -11.09
C ARG A 312 1.80 -1.23 -12.55
N ILE A 313 2.19 -2.46 -12.84
CA ILE A 313 2.12 -3.06 -14.17
C ILE A 313 0.79 -3.79 -14.30
N TYR A 314 -0.05 -3.38 -15.27
CA TYR A 314 -1.36 -3.97 -15.52
C TYR A 314 -1.33 -5.02 -16.64
N SER A 315 -0.45 -4.89 -17.62
CA SER A 315 -0.19 -5.91 -18.63
C SER A 315 1.26 -5.85 -19.12
N GLY A 316 1.73 -6.92 -19.72
CA GLY A 316 3.07 -7.03 -20.26
C GLY A 316 4.15 -7.25 -19.21
N THR A 317 5.37 -7.06 -19.63
CA THR A 317 6.58 -7.20 -18.81
C THR A 317 7.48 -6.02 -19.09
N ILE A 318 7.96 -5.35 -18.04
CA ILE A 318 8.96 -4.29 -18.18
C ILE A 318 10.36 -4.86 -17.95
N SER A 319 11.29 -4.56 -18.87
CA SER A 319 12.65 -5.13 -18.87
C SER A 319 13.71 -4.04 -18.90
N GLN A 320 14.86 -4.34 -18.31
CA GLN A 320 16.02 -3.46 -18.38
C GLN A 320 16.48 -3.27 -19.85
N GLY A 321 16.75 -2.02 -20.23
CA GLY A 321 17.19 -1.67 -21.57
C GLY A 321 16.06 -1.53 -22.61
N GLU A 322 14.82 -1.81 -22.22
CA GLU A 322 13.64 -1.65 -23.08
C GLU A 322 13.35 -0.17 -23.36
N THR A 323 12.82 0.10 -24.56
CA THR A 323 12.30 1.42 -24.93
C THR A 323 10.80 1.46 -24.71
N VAL A 324 10.34 2.45 -23.95
CA VAL A 324 8.94 2.65 -23.58
C VAL A 324 8.52 4.10 -23.83
N TRP A 325 7.23 4.35 -23.88
CA TRP A 325 6.65 5.68 -24.04
C TRP A 325 6.03 6.13 -22.72
N ALA A 326 6.44 7.31 -22.23
CA ALA A 326 5.69 8.03 -21.21
C ALA A 326 4.59 8.82 -21.92
N ILE A 327 3.35 8.35 -21.82
CA ILE A 327 2.23 8.89 -22.59
C ILE A 327 1.95 10.34 -22.17
N GLY A 328 1.79 11.20 -23.15
CA GLY A 328 1.65 12.66 -22.98
C GLY A 328 2.96 13.45 -23.03
N ALA A 329 4.12 12.79 -22.98
CA ALA A 329 5.43 13.42 -23.18
C ALA A 329 5.93 13.37 -24.65
N ASN A 330 5.26 12.60 -25.50
CA ASN A 330 5.56 12.38 -26.93
C ASN A 330 7.03 12.01 -27.18
N LYS A 331 7.60 11.20 -26.28
CA LYS A 331 9.00 10.81 -26.33
C LYS A 331 9.20 9.39 -25.84
N ALA A 332 9.90 8.60 -26.65
CA ALA A 332 10.38 7.29 -26.25
C ALA A 332 11.60 7.45 -25.32
N GLU A 333 11.60 6.72 -24.22
CA GLU A 333 12.68 6.72 -23.22
C GLU A 333 13.13 5.31 -22.92
N ARG A 334 14.40 5.15 -22.55
CA ARG A 334 14.99 3.84 -22.29
C ARG A 334 15.03 3.55 -20.81
N VAL A 335 14.44 2.43 -20.41
CA VAL A 335 14.53 1.89 -19.04
C VAL A 335 15.99 1.53 -18.74
N GLN A 336 16.61 2.20 -17.79
CA GLN A 336 17.98 1.94 -17.40
C GLN A 336 18.08 0.77 -16.41
N GLN A 337 17.22 0.76 -15.40
CA GLN A 337 17.17 -0.28 -14.39
C GLN A 337 15.74 -0.60 -14.02
N VAL A 338 15.49 -1.89 -13.78
CA VAL A 338 14.22 -2.38 -13.21
C VAL A 338 14.51 -3.00 -11.85
N SER A 339 13.66 -2.75 -10.88
CA SER A 339 13.87 -3.21 -9.50
C SER A 339 12.55 -3.59 -8.84
N MET A 340 12.63 -4.46 -7.84
CA MET A 340 11.58 -4.69 -6.84
C MET A 340 11.98 -4.08 -5.50
N MET A 341 11.01 -3.65 -4.73
CA MET A 341 11.22 -3.21 -3.35
C MET A 341 11.03 -4.41 -2.43
N VAL A 342 12.12 -5.00 -1.94
CA VAL A 342 12.07 -6.18 -1.05
C VAL A 342 12.47 -5.76 0.36
N GLY A 343 11.50 -5.72 1.27
CA GLY A 343 11.67 -5.03 2.54
C GLY A 343 11.95 -3.54 2.31
N SER A 344 13.01 -3.03 2.91
CA SER A 344 13.50 -1.66 2.72
C SER A 344 14.45 -1.49 1.52
N ASP A 345 14.84 -2.58 0.86
CA ASP A 345 15.88 -2.54 -0.17
C ASP A 345 15.30 -2.55 -1.58
N ARG A 346 15.93 -1.79 -2.46
CA ARG A 346 15.67 -1.83 -3.89
C ARG A 346 16.57 -2.88 -4.56
N ILE A 347 15.98 -4.01 -4.95
CA ILE A 347 16.68 -5.14 -5.58
C ILE A 347 16.54 -5.06 -7.09
N SER A 348 17.67 -4.92 -7.77
CA SER A 348 17.70 -4.94 -9.24
C SER A 348 17.35 -6.31 -9.77
N VAL A 349 16.44 -6.33 -10.75
CA VAL A 349 15.99 -7.55 -11.45
C VAL A 349 16.01 -7.31 -12.96
N PRO A 350 16.18 -8.36 -13.79
CA PRO A 350 16.17 -8.19 -15.24
C PRO A 350 14.84 -7.66 -15.78
N SER A 351 13.75 -8.08 -15.20
CA SER A 351 12.40 -7.71 -15.59
C SER A 351 11.40 -7.91 -14.46
N VAL A 352 10.24 -7.23 -14.55
CA VAL A 352 9.08 -7.41 -13.66
C VAL A 352 7.84 -7.58 -14.54
N VAL A 353 7.02 -8.58 -14.21
CA VAL A 353 5.81 -8.92 -14.99
C VAL A 353 4.57 -8.21 -14.48
N ALA A 354 3.50 -8.20 -15.31
CA ALA A 354 2.17 -7.72 -14.94
C ALA A 354 1.71 -8.26 -13.58
N GLY A 355 0.85 -7.51 -12.91
CA GLY A 355 0.35 -7.86 -11.58
C GLY A 355 1.25 -7.41 -10.43
N ASN A 356 2.48 -6.96 -10.69
CA ASN A 356 3.44 -6.49 -9.70
C ASN A 356 3.58 -4.97 -9.67
N ILE A 357 4.27 -4.48 -8.65
CA ILE A 357 4.72 -3.11 -8.51
C ILE A 357 6.22 -3.08 -8.79
N ALA A 358 6.64 -2.28 -9.77
CA ALA A 358 8.03 -2.15 -10.17
C ALA A 358 8.57 -0.75 -9.87
N ALA A 359 9.87 -0.67 -9.56
CA ALA A 359 10.65 0.56 -9.52
C ALA A 359 11.56 0.62 -10.75
N ILE A 360 11.48 1.71 -11.52
CA ILE A 360 12.24 1.88 -12.76
C ILE A 360 13.02 3.20 -12.76
N THR A 361 14.15 3.22 -13.45
CA THR A 361 14.96 4.41 -13.67
C THR A 361 15.15 4.67 -15.16
N GLY A 362 15.49 5.90 -15.52
CA GLY A 362 15.77 6.28 -16.91
C GLY A 362 14.62 6.99 -17.61
N ILE A 363 13.44 7.05 -17.01
CA ILE A 363 12.27 7.73 -17.58
C ILE A 363 12.15 9.14 -16.99
N ARG A 364 12.77 10.11 -17.67
CA ARG A 364 12.85 11.51 -17.19
C ARG A 364 11.52 12.26 -17.25
N SER A 365 10.64 11.86 -18.17
CA SER A 365 9.29 12.41 -18.31
C SER A 365 8.28 11.75 -17.35
N ALA A 366 8.70 10.78 -16.54
CA ALA A 366 7.82 10.19 -15.56
C ALA A 366 7.36 11.23 -14.53
N ALA A 367 6.08 11.20 -14.22
CA ALA A 367 5.45 11.89 -13.11
C ALA A 367 4.38 10.98 -12.50
N ALA A 368 3.98 11.24 -11.26
CA ALA A 368 2.91 10.46 -10.64
C ALA A 368 1.60 10.63 -11.44
N GLY A 369 0.97 9.51 -11.78
CA GLY A 369 -0.21 9.46 -12.66
C GLY A 369 0.10 9.28 -14.15
N VAL A 370 1.37 9.35 -14.57
CA VAL A 370 1.75 9.11 -15.96
C VAL A 370 1.65 7.64 -16.31
N THR A 371 1.10 7.37 -17.48
CA THR A 371 1.07 6.04 -18.09
C THR A 371 2.37 5.77 -18.83
N VAL A 372 2.96 4.61 -18.61
CA VAL A 372 4.11 4.09 -19.37
C VAL A 372 3.63 2.89 -20.16
N ALA A 373 3.82 2.94 -21.47
CA ALA A 373 3.32 1.92 -22.40
C ALA A 373 4.37 1.52 -23.44
N LYS A 374 4.11 0.44 -24.15
CA LYS A 374 4.95 -0.04 -25.26
C LYS A 374 4.86 0.88 -26.46
N ASN A 375 3.67 1.39 -26.76
CA ASN A 375 3.36 2.16 -27.95
C ASN A 375 2.93 3.59 -27.58
N GLU A 376 3.21 4.56 -28.45
CA GLU A 376 2.89 5.97 -28.27
C GLU A 376 1.39 6.26 -28.27
N ASP A 377 0.64 5.50 -29.05
CA ASP A 377 -0.79 5.64 -29.27
C ASP A 377 -1.66 4.96 -28.19
N PHE A 378 -1.05 4.52 -27.10
CA PHE A 378 -1.78 3.93 -25.96
C PHE A 378 -2.69 4.98 -25.32
N GLU A 379 -3.97 4.63 -25.15
CA GLU A 379 -4.93 5.46 -24.39
C GLU A 379 -4.49 5.54 -22.92
N PRO A 380 -4.20 6.74 -22.36
CA PRO A 380 -3.70 6.85 -21.00
C PRO A 380 -4.73 6.38 -19.97
N PHE A 381 -4.23 5.91 -18.83
CA PHE A 381 -5.08 5.68 -17.67
C PHE A 381 -5.70 7.00 -17.20
N GLU A 382 -6.91 6.92 -16.63
CA GLU A 382 -7.58 8.03 -15.98
C GLU A 382 -6.65 8.73 -14.96
N PRO A 383 -6.54 10.06 -15.00
CA PRO A 383 -5.71 10.78 -14.05
C PRO A 383 -6.15 10.52 -12.61
N ILE A 384 -5.19 10.47 -11.71
CA ILE A 384 -5.47 10.33 -10.27
C ILE A 384 -6.03 11.65 -9.76
N ARG A 385 -7.30 11.65 -9.37
CA ARG A 385 -7.97 12.85 -8.84
C ARG A 385 -7.59 13.05 -7.38
N HIS A 386 -6.99 14.19 -7.08
CA HIS A 386 -6.74 14.60 -5.71
C HIS A 386 -7.99 15.25 -5.12
N TYR A 387 -8.26 14.98 -3.84
CA TYR A 387 -9.46 15.48 -3.16
C TYR A 387 -9.21 16.71 -2.29
N SER A 388 -7.96 17.19 -2.23
CA SER A 388 -7.58 18.41 -1.51
C SER A 388 -6.85 19.37 -2.43
N ASP A 389 -7.29 20.61 -2.47
CA ASP A 389 -6.56 21.70 -3.11
C ASP A 389 -5.44 22.21 -2.18
N PRO A 390 -4.36 22.81 -2.72
CA PRO A 390 -3.34 23.47 -1.92
C PRO A 390 -3.97 24.58 -1.06
N VAL A 391 -3.75 24.54 0.25
CA VAL A 391 -4.34 25.51 1.20
C VAL A 391 -3.41 26.68 1.54
N VAL A 392 -2.12 26.56 1.21
CA VAL A 392 -1.09 27.59 1.48
C VAL A 392 -0.33 27.90 0.20
N THR A 393 -0.19 29.18 -0.12
CA THR A 393 0.63 29.67 -1.22
C THR A 393 1.78 30.49 -0.66
N VAL A 394 3.01 30.17 -1.05
CA VAL A 394 4.22 30.88 -0.64
C VAL A 394 5.03 31.29 -1.87
N ALA A 395 5.58 32.47 -1.85
CA ALA A 395 6.58 32.89 -2.82
C ALA A 395 7.96 32.49 -2.31
N VAL A 396 8.76 31.87 -3.16
CA VAL A 396 10.11 31.42 -2.84
C VAL A 396 11.09 31.93 -3.91
N GLU A 397 12.29 32.31 -3.47
CA GLU A 397 13.34 32.77 -4.34
C GLU A 397 14.70 32.20 -3.90
N PRO A 398 15.66 31.99 -4.81
CA PRO A 398 17.00 31.54 -4.42
C PRO A 398 17.76 32.66 -3.71
N LYS A 399 18.56 32.35 -2.68
CA LYS A 399 19.42 33.33 -2.00
C LYS A 399 20.48 33.95 -2.91
N SER A 400 20.84 33.29 -3.99
CA SER A 400 21.82 33.74 -4.98
C SER A 400 21.32 33.40 -6.38
N MET A 401 21.43 34.34 -7.30
CA MET A 401 21.12 34.14 -8.73
C MET A 401 21.93 33.02 -9.37
N LYS A 402 23.10 32.69 -8.84
CA LYS A 402 23.93 31.56 -9.32
C LYS A 402 23.26 30.21 -9.08
N ASP A 403 22.37 30.13 -8.08
CA ASP A 403 21.67 28.91 -7.69
C ASP A 403 20.31 28.75 -8.39
N LEU A 404 19.89 29.76 -9.19
CA LEU A 404 18.59 29.76 -9.87
C LEU A 404 18.34 28.51 -10.70
N PRO A 405 19.27 27.99 -11.53
CA PRO A 405 19.03 26.76 -12.30
C PRO A 405 18.80 25.55 -11.41
N LYS A 406 19.59 25.38 -10.36
CA LYS A 406 19.42 24.29 -9.39
C LYS A 406 18.12 24.40 -8.61
N PHE A 407 17.72 25.64 -8.28
CA PHE A 407 16.48 25.92 -7.59
C PHE A 407 15.25 25.56 -8.43
N ILE A 408 15.25 25.94 -9.73
CA ILE A 408 14.18 25.56 -10.65
C ILE A 408 14.09 24.03 -10.81
N ASP A 409 15.22 23.34 -10.96
CA ASP A 409 15.24 21.89 -11.08
C ASP A 409 14.75 21.20 -9.79
N ALA A 410 15.12 21.71 -8.62
CA ALA A 410 14.62 21.21 -7.33
C ALA A 410 13.10 21.38 -7.20
N LEU A 411 12.55 22.56 -7.56
CA LEU A 411 11.10 22.78 -7.53
C LEU A 411 10.35 21.87 -8.51
N ARG A 412 10.89 21.65 -9.71
CA ARG A 412 10.31 20.71 -10.69
C ARG A 412 10.30 19.28 -10.16
N THR A 413 11.39 18.89 -9.52
CA THR A 413 11.50 17.55 -8.91
C THR A 413 10.49 17.36 -7.76
N LEU A 414 10.34 18.37 -6.89
CA LEU A 414 9.34 18.39 -5.85
C LEU A 414 7.92 18.28 -6.42
N ALA A 415 7.59 19.05 -7.46
CA ALA A 415 6.28 18.99 -8.11
C ALA A 415 5.97 17.63 -8.78
N LYS A 416 7.01 16.87 -9.17
CA LYS A 416 6.83 15.48 -9.68
C LYS A 416 6.56 14.49 -8.56
N SER A 417 7.17 14.68 -7.40
CA SER A 417 7.08 13.76 -6.26
C SER A 417 5.84 14.02 -5.39
N ASP A 418 5.46 15.27 -5.20
CA ASP A 418 4.33 15.68 -4.37
C ASP A 418 3.14 16.12 -5.24
N ALA A 419 2.04 15.36 -5.17
CA ALA A 419 0.82 15.63 -5.92
C ALA A 419 0.04 16.85 -5.42
N SER A 420 0.27 17.25 -4.18
CA SER A 420 -0.39 18.42 -3.58
C SER A 420 0.32 19.73 -3.92
N LEU A 421 1.54 19.65 -4.43
CA LEU A 421 2.36 20.82 -4.73
C LEU A 421 2.11 21.33 -6.15
N GLN A 422 1.65 22.55 -6.27
CA GLN A 422 1.55 23.28 -7.53
C GLN A 422 2.67 24.32 -7.61
N VAL A 423 3.54 24.22 -8.59
CA VAL A 423 4.64 25.16 -8.82
C VAL A 423 4.33 26.03 -10.02
N THR A 424 4.25 27.33 -9.82
CA THR A 424 4.11 28.32 -10.88
C THR A 424 5.34 29.22 -10.90
N THR A 425 5.90 29.45 -12.09
CA THR A 425 7.03 30.38 -12.27
C THR A 425 6.50 31.71 -12.80
N ASN A 426 6.77 32.80 -12.08
CA ASN A 426 6.51 34.13 -12.59
C ASN A 426 7.70 34.57 -13.46
N GLN A 427 7.44 34.91 -14.74
CA GLN A 427 8.48 35.35 -15.70
C GLN A 427 8.73 36.85 -15.65
N GLU A 428 7.99 37.61 -14.85
CA GLU A 428 8.06 39.07 -14.77
C GLU A 428 9.03 39.60 -13.71
N THR A 429 9.71 38.74 -12.96
CA THR A 429 10.70 39.20 -11.95
C THR A 429 12.06 38.55 -12.17
#